data_dffc55cc8673beb862055525e8e38ab3
#
_entry.id   dffc55cc8673beb862055525e8e38ab3
#
_cell.length_a   1.000
_cell.length_b   1.000
_cell.length_c   1.000
_cell.angle_alpha   90.00
_cell.angle_beta   90.00
_cell.angle_gamma   90.00
#
_symmetry.space_group_name_H-M   'P 1'
#
loop_
_entity.id
_entity.type
_entity.pdbx_description
1 polymer ?
#
loop_
_entity_poly.entity_id
_entity_poly.type
_entity_poly.pdbx_seq_one_letter_code
_entity_poly.pdbx_strand_id
1 'polypeptide(L)'
;MNVPEIIYEKDDYSDILKKDGRFDPRAYDFVLDVIHEACNSAKGHVTGQELLEFFRDLALDAYGPLAYTVLNDWGLRCCEDVGAVVFNLYGSKRIGKTDRDSPEDFVGGYNFKREFLDPFAV
;
A
#
# COMPACT_ATOMS: atom_id res chain seq x y z
N MET A 1 9.55 -6.78 4.74
CA MET A 1 8.26 -6.89 5.45
C MET A 1 7.91 -8.36 5.56
N ASN A 2 7.52 -8.79 6.74
CA ASN A 2 7.05 -10.15 6.97
C ASN A 2 5.54 -10.11 7.17
N VAL A 3 4.83 -10.92 6.42
CA VAL A 3 3.39 -11.04 6.57
C VAL A 3 3.11 -12.28 7.41
N PRO A 4 2.45 -12.16 8.59
CA PRO A 4 2.06 -13.33 9.36
C PRO A 4 1.05 -14.16 8.58
N GLU A 5 0.97 -15.46 8.89
CA GLU A 5 -0.11 -16.28 8.38
C GLU A 5 -1.44 -15.64 8.73
N ILE A 6 -2.23 -15.33 7.72
CA ILE A 6 -3.49 -14.62 7.91
C ILE A 6 -4.64 -15.62 7.82
N ILE A 7 -5.41 -15.67 8.88
CA ILE A 7 -6.74 -16.27 8.84
C ILE A 7 -7.62 -15.20 8.20
N TYR A 8 -8.09 -15.44 6.98
CA TYR A 8 -8.87 -14.49 6.21
C TYR A 8 -10.28 -14.36 6.77
N GLU A 9 -10.43 -13.52 7.79
CA GLU A 9 -11.74 -12.98 8.13
C GLU A 9 -11.84 -11.59 7.51
N LYS A 10 -13.03 -11.21 7.08
CA LYS A 10 -13.27 -9.89 6.52
C LYS A 10 -13.00 -8.83 7.58
N ASP A 11 -11.96 -8.06 7.38
CA ASP A 11 -11.54 -7.02 8.31
C ASP A 11 -12.15 -5.68 7.90
N ASP A 12 -12.71 -4.94 8.84
CA ASP A 12 -13.24 -3.60 8.61
C ASP A 12 -12.26 -2.50 9.04
N TYR A 13 -11.13 -2.89 9.64
CA TYR A 13 -10.06 -1.99 10.10
C TYR A 13 -10.54 -0.93 11.11
N SER A 14 -11.59 -1.20 11.86
CA SER A 14 -12.20 -0.22 12.77
C SER A 14 -11.22 0.33 13.80
N ASP A 15 -10.30 -0.48 14.29
CA ASP A 15 -9.26 -0.08 15.23
C ASP A 15 -8.29 0.94 14.62
N ILE A 16 -7.92 0.74 13.36
CA ILE A 16 -7.06 1.68 12.63
C ILE A 16 -7.81 2.97 12.32
N LEU A 17 -9.05 2.85 11.84
CA LEU A 17 -9.85 3.99 11.41
C LEU A 17 -10.16 4.95 12.56
N LYS A 18 -10.25 4.46 13.80
CA LYS A 18 -10.41 5.30 14.98
C LYS A 18 -9.20 6.17 15.26
N LYS A 19 -8.01 5.71 14.91
CA LYS A 19 -6.75 6.44 15.13
C LYS A 19 -6.37 7.30 13.94
N ASP A 20 -6.66 6.84 12.73
CA ASP A 20 -6.33 7.51 11.47
C ASP A 20 -7.43 7.25 10.46
N GLY A 21 -8.32 8.21 10.28
CA GLY A 21 -9.47 8.09 9.38
C GLY A 21 -9.23 8.55 7.95
N ARG A 22 -7.97 8.80 7.57
CA ARG A 22 -7.66 9.35 6.24
C ARG A 22 -7.94 8.39 5.09
N PHE A 23 -7.91 7.08 5.34
CA PHE A 23 -7.93 6.08 4.30
C PHE A 23 -9.16 5.18 4.40
N ASP A 24 -9.71 4.84 3.23
CA ASP A 24 -10.80 3.88 3.11
C ASP A 24 -10.31 2.47 3.49
N PRO A 25 -11.16 1.60 4.08
CA PRO A 25 -10.78 0.21 4.34
C PRO A 25 -10.23 -0.54 3.13
N ARG A 26 -10.70 -0.21 1.94
CA ARG A 26 -10.23 -0.82 0.68
C ARG A 26 -8.76 -0.51 0.40
N ALA A 27 -8.25 0.62 0.89
CA ALA A 27 -6.83 0.94 0.79
C ALA A 27 -5.99 -0.07 1.57
N TYR A 28 -6.44 -0.45 2.76
CA TYR A 28 -5.75 -1.45 3.58
C TYR A 28 -5.78 -2.83 2.93
N ASP A 29 -6.93 -3.25 2.40
CA ASP A 29 -7.05 -4.52 1.67
C ASP A 29 -6.09 -4.56 0.48
N PHE A 30 -6.06 -3.50 -0.30
CA PHE A 30 -5.21 -3.43 -1.49
C PHE A 30 -3.72 -3.46 -1.12
N VAL A 31 -3.32 -2.67 -0.13
CA VAL A 31 -1.91 -2.63 0.31
C VAL A 31 -1.49 -3.98 0.89
N LEU A 32 -2.36 -4.66 1.63
CA LEU A 32 -2.07 -6.02 2.11
C LEU A 32 -1.83 -6.98 0.95
N ASP A 33 -2.65 -6.93 -0.10
CA ASP A 33 -2.44 -7.76 -1.29
C ASP A 33 -1.10 -7.46 -1.96
N VAL A 34 -0.72 -6.18 -2.03
CA VAL A 34 0.57 -5.76 -2.58
C VAL A 34 1.72 -6.33 -1.74
N ILE A 35 1.62 -6.24 -0.42
CA ILE A 35 2.65 -6.78 0.48
C ILE A 35 2.79 -8.28 0.31
N HIS A 36 1.69 -9.02 0.24
CA HIS A 36 1.70 -10.46 0.01
C HIS A 36 2.41 -10.81 -1.30
N GLU A 37 2.06 -10.13 -2.38
CA GLU A 37 2.66 -10.37 -3.70
C GLU A 37 4.16 -10.07 -3.69
N ALA A 38 4.53 -8.94 -3.09
CA ALA A 38 5.93 -8.52 -3.00
C ALA A 38 6.77 -9.51 -2.19
N CYS A 39 6.26 -9.94 -1.03
CA CYS A 39 6.97 -10.89 -0.17
C CYS A 39 7.12 -12.26 -0.83
N ASN A 40 6.10 -12.72 -1.54
CA ASN A 40 6.16 -14.00 -2.27
C ASN A 40 7.18 -13.96 -3.41
N SER A 41 7.24 -12.85 -4.13
CA SER A 41 8.15 -12.68 -5.27
C SER A 41 9.60 -12.49 -4.83
N ALA A 42 9.83 -11.75 -3.76
CA ALA A 42 11.19 -11.40 -3.30
C ALA A 42 11.85 -12.49 -2.45
N LYS A 43 11.10 -13.45 -1.94
CA LYS A 43 11.60 -14.53 -1.05
C LYS A 43 12.41 -14.01 0.14
N GLY A 44 11.98 -12.88 0.73
CA GLY A 44 12.67 -12.28 1.85
C GLY A 44 12.16 -10.88 2.17
N HIS A 45 13.06 -10.05 2.69
CA HIS A 45 12.71 -8.66 3.03
C HIS A 45 12.51 -7.82 1.78
N VAL A 46 11.46 -7.01 1.77
CA VAL A 46 11.15 -6.05 0.71
C VAL A 46 11.32 -4.64 1.26
N THR A 47 12.08 -3.80 0.56
CA THR A 47 12.25 -2.39 0.94
C THR A 47 11.00 -1.59 0.61
N GLY A 48 10.86 -0.39 1.21
CA GLY A 48 9.74 0.50 0.90
C GLY A 48 9.70 0.88 -0.58
N GLN A 49 10.85 1.16 -1.19
CA GLN A 49 10.91 1.52 -2.60
C GLN A 49 10.51 0.34 -3.51
N GLU A 50 10.95 -0.86 -3.19
CA GLU A 50 10.53 -2.06 -3.90
C GLU A 50 9.02 -2.29 -3.77
N LEU A 51 8.48 -2.09 -2.57
CA LEU A 51 7.04 -2.21 -2.35
C LEU A 51 6.25 -1.20 -3.19
N LEU A 52 6.74 0.02 -3.32
CA LEU A 52 6.09 1.04 -4.14
C LEU A 52 6.04 0.64 -5.61
N GLU A 53 7.06 -0.04 -6.12
CA GLU A 53 7.06 -0.56 -7.49
C GLU A 53 5.99 -1.64 -7.67
N PHE A 54 5.88 -2.58 -6.73
CA PHE A 54 4.81 -3.58 -6.73
C PHE A 54 3.43 -2.92 -6.65
N PHE A 55 3.29 -1.90 -5.79
CA PHE A 55 2.04 -1.16 -5.65
C PHE A 55 1.62 -0.53 -6.98
N ARG A 56 2.54 0.14 -7.67
CA ARG A 56 2.27 0.75 -8.97
C ARG A 56 1.83 -0.28 -9.98
N ASP A 57 2.58 -1.35 -10.12
CA ASP A 57 2.31 -2.37 -11.14
C ASP A 57 0.98 -3.07 -10.90
N LEU A 58 0.67 -3.42 -9.65
CA LEU A 58 -0.60 -4.05 -9.30
C LEU A 58 -1.78 -3.10 -9.47
N ALA A 59 -1.62 -1.82 -9.11
CA ALA A 59 -2.68 -0.83 -9.29
C ALA A 59 -3.00 -0.61 -10.78
N LEU A 60 -1.98 -0.51 -11.63
CA LEU A 60 -2.17 -0.37 -13.06
C LEU A 60 -2.80 -1.62 -13.67
N ASP A 61 -2.39 -2.80 -13.21
CA ASP A 61 -2.95 -4.06 -13.70
C ASP A 61 -4.42 -4.20 -13.30
N ALA A 62 -4.76 -3.85 -12.06
CA ALA A 62 -6.11 -4.01 -11.53
C ALA A 62 -7.10 -2.97 -12.07
N TYR A 63 -6.68 -1.73 -12.20
CA TYR A 63 -7.57 -0.59 -12.46
C TYR A 63 -7.27 0.15 -13.77
N GLY A 64 -6.11 -0.05 -14.38
CA GLY A 64 -5.74 0.59 -15.64
C GLY A 64 -5.98 2.09 -15.64
N PRO A 65 -6.75 2.63 -16.63
CA PRO A 65 -7.01 4.07 -16.72
C PRO A 65 -7.75 4.65 -15.52
N LEU A 66 -8.39 3.83 -14.70
CA LEU A 66 -9.13 4.27 -13.51
C LEU A 66 -8.28 4.29 -12.23
N ALA A 67 -7.03 3.85 -12.30
CA ALA A 67 -6.19 3.69 -11.11
C ALA A 67 -6.06 4.99 -10.31
N TYR A 68 -5.80 6.10 -10.94
CA TYR A 68 -5.65 7.39 -10.27
C TYR A 68 -6.92 7.74 -9.48
N THR A 69 -8.09 7.62 -10.12
CA THR A 69 -9.38 7.93 -9.49
C THR A 69 -9.67 7.01 -8.31
N VAL A 70 -9.46 5.70 -8.50
CA VAL A 70 -9.71 4.71 -7.44
C VAL A 70 -8.83 4.97 -6.23
N LEU A 71 -7.53 5.16 -6.45
CA LEU A 71 -6.58 5.41 -5.36
C LEU A 71 -6.90 6.70 -4.61
N ASN A 72 -7.24 7.76 -5.33
CA ASN A 72 -7.64 9.02 -4.71
C ASN A 72 -8.91 8.88 -3.87
N ASP A 73 -9.90 8.11 -4.36
CA ASP A 73 -11.12 7.84 -3.59
C ASP A 73 -10.82 7.14 -2.26
N TRP A 74 -9.78 6.34 -2.22
CA TRP A 74 -9.34 5.66 -1.01
C TRP A 74 -8.46 6.52 -0.10
N GLY A 75 -8.11 7.73 -0.52
CA GLY A 75 -7.22 8.63 0.21
C GLY A 75 -5.75 8.48 -0.14
N LEU A 76 -5.41 7.63 -1.10
CA LEU A 76 -4.03 7.40 -1.53
C LEU A 76 -3.69 8.35 -2.68
N ARG A 77 -2.93 9.40 -2.37
CA ARG A 77 -2.58 10.46 -3.32
C ARG A 77 -1.11 10.55 -3.63
N CYS A 78 -0.27 9.95 -2.79
CA CYS A 78 1.19 9.99 -2.93
C CYS A 78 1.82 8.77 -2.27
N CYS A 79 3.11 8.56 -2.52
CA CYS A 79 3.84 7.43 -1.95
C CYS A 79 3.87 7.46 -0.42
N GLU A 80 3.94 8.65 0.17
CA GLU A 80 3.91 8.81 1.63
C GLU A 80 2.59 8.29 2.23
N ASP A 81 1.47 8.40 1.50
CA ASP A 81 0.19 7.85 1.93
C ASP A 81 0.22 6.31 1.95
N VAL A 82 0.85 5.70 0.96
CA VAL A 82 1.06 4.24 0.96
C VAL A 82 1.88 3.85 2.19
N GLY A 83 2.93 4.60 2.48
CA GLY A 83 3.74 4.39 3.68
C GLY A 83 2.92 4.50 4.96
N ALA A 84 2.03 5.49 5.05
CA ALA A 84 1.15 5.64 6.22
C ALA A 84 0.24 4.43 6.40
N VAL A 85 -0.33 3.90 5.31
CA VAL A 85 -1.14 2.67 5.37
C VAL A 85 -0.31 1.50 5.86
N VAL A 86 0.91 1.32 5.34
CA VAL A 86 1.82 0.25 5.75
C VAL A 86 2.11 0.34 7.26
N PHE A 87 2.45 1.53 7.76
CA PHE A 87 2.78 1.71 9.18
C PHE A 87 1.56 1.58 10.08
N ASN A 88 0.37 1.93 9.63
CA ASN A 88 -0.87 1.65 10.35
C ASN A 88 -1.11 0.14 10.47
N LEU A 89 -0.80 -0.61 9.42
CA LEU A 89 -0.88 -2.08 9.46
C LEU A 89 0.13 -2.68 10.44
N TYR A 90 1.35 -2.14 10.52
CA TYR A 90 2.34 -2.54 11.52
C TYR A 90 1.82 -2.28 12.94
N GLY A 91 1.31 -1.07 13.18
CA GLY A 91 0.83 -0.67 14.51
C GLY A 91 -0.34 -1.52 15.00
N SER A 92 -1.14 -2.02 14.08
CA SER A 92 -2.27 -2.92 14.38
C SER A 92 -1.89 -4.39 14.42
N LYS A 93 -0.61 -4.71 14.17
CA LYS A 93 -0.05 -6.08 14.17
C LYS A 93 -0.62 -6.97 13.07
N ARG A 94 -1.14 -6.40 12.01
CA ARG A 94 -1.58 -7.16 10.84
C ARG A 94 -0.44 -7.62 9.96
N ILE A 95 0.69 -6.91 10.03
CA ILE A 95 1.94 -7.31 9.35
C ILE A 95 3.11 -7.11 10.32
N GLY A 96 4.19 -7.86 10.09
CA GLY A 96 5.43 -7.73 10.86
C GLY A 96 6.33 -6.61 10.32
N LYS A 97 7.02 -5.94 11.22
CA LYS A 97 7.96 -4.88 10.92
C LYS A 97 9.37 -5.32 11.32
N THR A 98 10.39 -4.95 10.55
CA THR A 98 11.78 -5.08 10.95
C THR A 98 12.32 -3.73 11.41
N ASP A 99 13.43 -3.73 12.18
CA ASP A 99 14.08 -2.50 12.65
C ASP A 99 14.59 -1.60 11.52
N ARG A 100 14.68 -2.15 10.30
CA ARG A 100 15.13 -1.41 9.12
C ARG A 100 14.00 -0.67 8.41
N ASP A 101 12.74 -0.96 8.75
CA ASP A 101 11.59 -0.33 8.11
C ASP A 101 11.31 1.03 8.74
N SER A 102 11.17 2.06 7.91
CA SER A 102 10.99 3.46 8.33
C SER A 102 10.02 4.17 7.38
N PRO A 103 9.20 5.12 7.89
CA PRO A 103 8.33 5.93 7.01
C PRO A 103 9.10 6.67 5.93
N GLU A 104 10.35 7.04 6.17
CA GLU A 104 11.20 7.73 5.21
C GLU A 104 11.48 6.89 3.96
N ASP A 105 11.35 5.56 4.06
CA ASP A 105 11.52 4.65 2.92
C ASP A 105 10.50 4.90 1.81
N PHE A 106 9.39 5.57 2.12
CA PHE A 106 8.32 5.90 1.17
C PHE A 106 8.36 7.33 0.67
N VAL A 107 9.33 8.13 1.14
CA VAL A 107 9.49 9.52 0.71
C VAL A 107 10.19 9.58 -0.64
N GLY A 108 9.69 10.45 -1.54
CA GLY A 108 10.35 10.70 -2.81
C GLY A 108 10.33 9.54 -3.79
N GLY A 109 9.30 8.70 -3.74
CA GLY A 109 9.16 7.58 -4.66
C GLY A 109 8.84 8.04 -6.09
N TYR A 110 7.56 8.18 -6.41
CA TYR A 110 7.12 8.65 -7.71
C TYR A 110 5.89 9.54 -7.57
N ASN A 111 5.56 10.24 -8.64
CA ASN A 111 4.39 11.11 -8.71
C ASN A 111 3.18 10.29 -9.17
N PHE A 112 2.11 10.28 -8.39
CA PHE A 112 0.91 9.49 -8.67
C PHE A 112 0.25 9.90 -9.98
N LYS A 113 0.15 11.18 -10.25
CA LYS A 113 -0.45 11.67 -11.48
C LYS A 113 0.33 11.17 -12.70
N ARG A 114 1.66 11.25 -12.63
CA ARG A 114 2.54 10.80 -13.71
C ARG A 114 2.42 9.29 -13.95
N GLU A 115 2.35 8.50 -12.89
CA GLU A 115 2.35 7.05 -13.02
C GLU A 115 0.97 6.48 -13.34
N PHE A 116 -0.11 7.09 -12.81
CA PHE A 116 -1.45 6.49 -12.85
C PHE A 116 -2.43 7.23 -13.76
N LEU A 117 -2.17 8.47 -14.11
CA LEU A 117 -3.06 9.26 -14.94
C LEU A 117 -2.46 9.62 -16.29
N ASP A 118 -1.26 10.20 -16.32
CA ASP A 118 -0.64 10.71 -17.54
C ASP A 118 -0.43 9.63 -18.62
N PRO A 119 -0.11 8.35 -18.30
CA PRO A 119 0.04 7.32 -19.33
C PRO A 119 -1.23 7.09 -20.15
N PHE A 120 -2.39 7.44 -19.63
CA PHE A 120 -3.68 7.28 -20.28
C PHE A 120 -4.25 8.59 -20.84
N ALA A 121 -3.50 9.68 -20.72
CA ALA A 121 -3.91 10.97 -21.29
C ALA A 121 -3.85 10.91 -22.81
N VAL A 122 -4.88 11.46 -23.45
CA VAL A 122 -4.98 11.52 -24.91
C VAL A 122 -4.52 12.87 -25.41
#